data_a15de0bf604e32516457a769ccd58a84
#
_entry.id   a15de0bf604e32516457a769ccd58a84
#
_cell.length_a   1.000
_cell.length_b   1.000
_cell.length_c   1.000
_cell.angle_alpha   90.00
_cell.angle_beta   90.00
_cell.angle_gamma   90.00
#
_symmetry.space_group_name_H-M   'P 1'
#
loop_
_entity.id
_entity.type
_entity.pdbx_description
1 polymer ?
#
loop_
_entity_poly.entity_id
_entity_poly.type
_entity_poly.pdbx_seq_one_letter_code
_entity_poly.pdbx_strand_id
1 'polypeptide(L)'
;AGVLRNLAMNDDNRVAIAAAGGVEVLVSLARDGSEAQKENAVGALANLAVNDDNSVAIAAADGIEVLVALARDGTERQKDCAAGALCNLSMNDDNKAAIVAAGGIDVLVSLARDGIEGQKACAAGALRILAGNDEHRVAIAAAGGIDVLIALARDGTEAQKGEAAGTLRNLAMNHDNSVAIAAAGGIEVLIALARDGTERQKGGAAVALGNMIEVASGTHEGVVEAGGVAVLSSLTQEAGASDLCKLVAAIALVHLACTRADLAAGDTCLSLLLSRLDQPEEGGWRRDSINALLRLATSSSACAEQWHRVGGVAALQALARETA
;
A
#
# COMPACT_ATOMS: atom_id res chain seq x y z
N ALA A 1 -28.63 -18.84 -6.26
CA ALA A 1 -27.41 -18.04 -6.25
C ALA A 1 -27.56 -16.74 -7.07
N GLY A 2 -28.00 -16.77 -8.36
CA GLY A 2 -28.06 -15.57 -9.21
C GLY A 2 -28.94 -14.44 -8.66
N VAL A 3 -30.12 -14.76 -8.12
CA VAL A 3 -30.98 -13.75 -7.45
C VAL A 3 -30.29 -13.15 -6.24
N LEU A 4 -29.63 -13.99 -5.40
CA LEU A 4 -28.90 -13.51 -4.21
C LEU A 4 -27.73 -12.60 -4.58
N ARG A 5 -27.02 -12.89 -5.68
CA ARG A 5 -25.95 -12.02 -6.19
C ARG A 5 -26.46 -10.62 -6.51
N ASN A 6 -27.62 -10.51 -7.17
CA ASN A 6 -28.21 -9.21 -7.51
C ASN A 6 -28.77 -8.49 -6.27
N LEU A 7 -29.42 -9.21 -5.37
CA LEU A 7 -29.94 -8.63 -4.12
C LEU A 7 -28.81 -8.11 -3.22
N ALA A 8 -27.68 -8.82 -3.16
CA ALA A 8 -26.52 -8.44 -2.35
C ALA A 8 -25.80 -7.15 -2.84
N MET A 9 -26.23 -6.55 -3.93
CA MET A 9 -25.75 -5.21 -4.34
C MET A 9 -26.28 -4.08 -3.43
N ASN A 10 -27.36 -4.32 -2.69
CA ASN A 10 -27.94 -3.38 -1.75
C ASN A 10 -27.55 -3.72 -0.31
N ASP A 11 -27.24 -2.72 0.50
CA ASP A 11 -26.71 -2.86 1.85
C ASP A 11 -27.68 -3.59 2.80
N ASP A 12 -28.95 -3.18 2.83
CA ASP A 12 -29.98 -3.79 3.70
C ASP A 12 -30.19 -5.27 3.33
N ASN A 13 -30.14 -5.57 2.04
CA ASN A 13 -30.26 -6.94 1.56
C ASN A 13 -29.06 -7.81 1.96
N ARG A 14 -27.83 -7.25 2.04
CA ARG A 14 -26.66 -8.00 2.51
C ARG A 14 -26.86 -8.53 3.92
N VAL A 15 -27.36 -7.66 4.81
CA VAL A 15 -27.66 -8.04 6.20
C VAL A 15 -28.80 -9.07 6.24
N ALA A 16 -29.88 -8.85 5.49
CA ALA A 16 -31.01 -9.78 5.47
C ALA A 16 -30.65 -11.18 4.92
N ILE A 17 -29.83 -11.23 3.86
CA ILE A 17 -29.34 -12.51 3.29
C ILE A 17 -28.52 -13.30 4.32
N ALA A 18 -27.59 -12.63 5.01
CA ALA A 18 -26.77 -13.28 6.03
C ALA A 18 -27.63 -13.77 7.20
N ALA A 19 -28.52 -12.93 7.72
CA ALA A 19 -29.44 -13.30 8.81
C ALA A 19 -30.36 -14.48 8.48
N ALA A 20 -30.66 -14.70 7.20
CA ALA A 20 -31.44 -15.84 6.72
C ALA A 20 -30.62 -17.11 6.43
N GLY A 21 -29.34 -17.17 6.84
CA GLY A 21 -28.45 -18.32 6.58
C GLY A 21 -27.98 -18.40 5.13
N GLY A 22 -28.00 -17.27 4.40
CA GLY A 22 -27.61 -17.23 3.00
C GLY A 22 -26.11 -17.44 2.76
N VAL A 23 -25.26 -17.11 3.74
CA VAL A 23 -23.80 -17.26 3.65
C VAL A 23 -23.42 -18.74 3.51
N GLU A 24 -23.90 -19.61 4.41
CA GLU A 24 -23.60 -21.04 4.42
C GLU A 24 -24.07 -21.71 3.14
N VAL A 25 -25.28 -21.34 2.67
CA VAL A 25 -25.82 -21.85 1.38
C VAL A 25 -24.94 -21.44 0.20
N LEU A 26 -24.49 -20.16 0.18
CA LEU A 26 -23.63 -19.67 -0.89
C LEU A 26 -22.24 -20.32 -0.87
N VAL A 27 -21.64 -20.50 0.30
CA VAL A 27 -20.36 -21.21 0.44
C VAL A 27 -20.48 -22.67 -0.02
N SER A 28 -21.55 -23.38 0.35
CA SER A 28 -21.81 -24.74 -0.14
C SER A 28 -21.98 -24.78 -1.67
N LEU A 29 -22.73 -23.85 -2.26
CA LEU A 29 -22.89 -23.75 -3.72
C LEU A 29 -21.59 -23.35 -4.43
N ALA A 30 -20.74 -22.56 -3.81
CA ALA A 30 -19.41 -22.21 -4.34
C ALA A 30 -18.47 -23.42 -4.32
N ARG A 31 -18.60 -24.29 -3.32
CA ARG A 31 -17.80 -25.52 -3.18
C ARG A 31 -18.26 -26.62 -4.14
N ASP A 32 -19.54 -26.97 -4.09
CA ASP A 32 -20.08 -28.22 -4.66
C ASP A 32 -21.07 -28.02 -5.81
N GLY A 33 -21.41 -26.78 -6.16
CA GLY A 33 -22.38 -26.48 -7.21
C GLY A 33 -21.86 -26.74 -8.62
N SER A 34 -22.77 -26.65 -9.60
CA SER A 34 -22.38 -26.58 -11.02
C SER A 34 -21.58 -25.28 -11.28
N GLU A 35 -20.87 -25.23 -12.41
CA GLU A 35 -20.05 -24.05 -12.77
C GLU A 35 -20.85 -22.73 -12.70
N ALA A 36 -22.09 -22.73 -13.24
CA ALA A 36 -22.99 -21.57 -13.15
C ALA A 36 -23.43 -21.25 -11.71
N GLN A 37 -23.61 -22.25 -10.86
CA GLN A 37 -23.93 -22.05 -9.44
C GLN A 37 -22.73 -21.50 -8.69
N LYS A 38 -21.53 -22.04 -8.91
CA LYS A 38 -20.27 -21.54 -8.34
C LYS A 38 -20.05 -20.07 -8.70
N GLU A 39 -20.14 -19.73 -10.00
CA GLU A 39 -19.96 -18.36 -10.47
C GLU A 39 -20.91 -17.38 -9.77
N ASN A 40 -22.22 -17.70 -9.69
CA ASN A 40 -23.18 -16.85 -9.05
C ASN A 40 -23.01 -16.79 -7.52
N ALA A 41 -22.61 -17.89 -6.89
CA ALA A 41 -22.38 -17.97 -5.47
C ALA A 41 -21.16 -17.12 -5.07
N VAL A 42 -20.04 -17.24 -5.79
CA VAL A 42 -18.83 -16.45 -5.55
C VAL A 42 -19.11 -14.96 -5.76
N GLY A 43 -19.85 -14.60 -6.83
CA GLY A 43 -20.25 -13.21 -7.04
C GLY A 43 -21.17 -12.66 -5.94
N ALA A 44 -22.05 -13.50 -5.36
CA ALA A 44 -22.86 -13.11 -4.21
C ALA A 44 -22.00 -12.95 -2.95
N LEU A 45 -21.07 -13.88 -2.67
CA LEU A 45 -20.12 -13.78 -1.57
C LEU A 45 -19.23 -12.55 -1.67
N ALA A 46 -18.77 -12.19 -2.89
CA ALA A 46 -18.01 -10.96 -3.10
C ALA A 46 -18.79 -9.70 -2.72
N ASN A 47 -20.10 -9.65 -3.08
CA ASN A 47 -20.96 -8.53 -2.70
C ASN A 47 -21.25 -8.53 -1.20
N LEU A 48 -21.48 -9.69 -0.58
CA LEU A 48 -21.74 -9.80 0.87
C LEU A 48 -20.51 -9.38 1.69
N ALA A 49 -19.30 -9.72 1.23
CA ALA A 49 -18.04 -9.45 1.91
C ALA A 49 -17.70 -7.95 2.06
N VAL A 50 -18.47 -7.06 1.44
CA VAL A 50 -18.35 -5.59 1.64
C VAL A 50 -18.83 -5.17 3.04
N ASN A 51 -19.70 -5.97 3.68
CA ASN A 51 -20.18 -5.73 5.04
C ASN A 51 -19.30 -6.52 6.03
N ASP A 52 -18.83 -5.88 7.09
CA ASP A 52 -17.88 -6.44 8.05
C ASP A 52 -18.42 -7.69 8.77
N ASP A 53 -19.67 -7.69 9.23
CA ASP A 53 -20.28 -8.83 9.91
C ASP A 53 -20.41 -10.02 8.96
N ASN A 54 -20.78 -9.76 7.69
CA ASN A 54 -20.85 -10.80 6.67
C ASN A 54 -19.45 -11.33 6.31
N SER A 55 -18.44 -10.49 6.34
CA SER A 55 -17.04 -10.87 6.14
C SER A 55 -16.59 -11.90 7.18
N VAL A 56 -16.94 -11.68 8.46
CA VAL A 56 -16.71 -12.63 9.55
C VAL A 56 -17.53 -13.92 9.35
N ALA A 57 -18.80 -13.81 8.98
CA ALA A 57 -19.66 -14.97 8.73
C ALA A 57 -19.16 -15.85 7.58
N ILE A 58 -18.66 -15.24 6.50
CA ILE A 58 -18.06 -15.97 5.36
C ILE A 58 -16.82 -16.75 5.80
N ALA A 59 -15.96 -16.15 6.61
CA ALA A 59 -14.79 -16.85 7.17
C ALA A 59 -15.20 -18.00 8.09
N ALA A 60 -16.15 -17.78 8.97
CA ALA A 60 -16.67 -18.81 9.90
C ALA A 60 -17.34 -20.01 9.18
N ALA A 61 -17.80 -19.82 7.95
CA ALA A 61 -18.38 -20.88 7.11
C ALA A 61 -17.35 -21.56 6.18
N ASP A 62 -16.04 -21.44 6.43
CA ASP A 62 -14.94 -21.92 5.58
C ASP A 62 -14.98 -21.32 4.14
N GLY A 63 -15.52 -20.12 4.01
CA GLY A 63 -15.66 -19.48 2.71
C GLY A 63 -14.31 -19.03 2.12
N ILE A 64 -13.33 -18.70 2.96
CA ILE A 64 -12.01 -18.25 2.51
C ILE A 64 -11.28 -19.35 1.75
N GLU A 65 -11.26 -20.57 2.23
CA GLU A 65 -10.63 -21.73 1.57
C GLU A 65 -11.28 -22.01 0.22
N VAL A 66 -12.61 -21.92 0.14
CA VAL A 66 -13.35 -22.09 -1.10
C VAL A 66 -13.03 -20.99 -2.11
N LEU A 67 -12.96 -19.74 -1.65
CA LEU A 67 -12.63 -18.60 -2.51
C LEU A 67 -11.19 -18.68 -3.02
N VAL A 68 -10.22 -19.07 -2.16
CA VAL A 68 -8.82 -19.28 -2.58
C VAL A 68 -8.72 -20.41 -3.62
N ALA A 69 -9.45 -21.51 -3.43
CA ALA A 69 -9.48 -22.61 -4.40
C ALA A 69 -10.07 -22.17 -5.76
N LEU A 70 -11.17 -21.40 -5.75
CA LEU A 70 -11.79 -20.88 -6.98
C LEU A 70 -10.97 -19.77 -7.64
N ALA A 71 -10.23 -18.99 -6.87
CA ALA A 71 -9.26 -18.02 -7.39
C ALA A 71 -8.07 -18.70 -8.08
N ARG A 72 -7.70 -19.91 -7.64
CA ARG A 72 -6.62 -20.72 -8.23
C ARG A 72 -7.09 -21.46 -9.47
N ASP A 73 -8.14 -22.26 -9.34
CA ASP A 73 -8.50 -23.32 -10.29
C ASP A 73 -9.82 -23.07 -11.03
N GLY A 74 -10.54 -22.01 -10.70
CA GLY A 74 -11.84 -21.68 -11.28
C GLY A 74 -11.78 -21.18 -12.73
N THR A 75 -12.96 -20.99 -13.31
CA THR A 75 -13.10 -20.28 -14.60
C THR A 75 -12.67 -18.82 -14.45
N GLU A 76 -12.40 -18.11 -15.53
CA GLU A 76 -12.01 -16.69 -15.50
C GLU A 76 -12.99 -15.82 -14.72
N ARG A 77 -14.30 -16.09 -14.84
CA ARG A 77 -15.33 -15.36 -14.08
C ARG A 77 -15.36 -15.71 -12.59
N GLN A 78 -15.10 -16.98 -12.25
CA GLN A 78 -14.98 -17.39 -10.86
C GLN A 78 -13.74 -16.79 -10.23
N LYS A 79 -12.60 -16.79 -10.92
CA LYS A 79 -11.36 -16.13 -10.48
C LYS A 79 -11.56 -14.63 -10.25
N ASP A 80 -12.26 -13.94 -11.16
CA ASP A 80 -12.54 -12.52 -11.05
C ASP A 80 -13.39 -12.21 -9.81
N CYS A 81 -14.49 -12.92 -9.62
CA CYS A 81 -15.34 -12.79 -8.45
C CYS A 81 -14.61 -13.17 -7.15
N ALA A 82 -13.80 -14.23 -7.18
CA ALA A 82 -13.04 -14.69 -6.03
C ALA A 82 -11.94 -13.70 -5.61
N ALA A 83 -11.23 -13.12 -6.59
CA ALA A 83 -10.26 -12.07 -6.32
C ALA A 83 -10.91 -10.84 -5.66
N GLY A 84 -12.07 -10.41 -6.15
CA GLY A 84 -12.85 -9.34 -5.53
C GLY A 84 -13.33 -9.68 -4.11
N ALA A 85 -13.80 -10.92 -3.89
CA ALA A 85 -14.19 -11.39 -2.56
C ALA A 85 -13.02 -11.40 -1.58
N LEU A 86 -11.86 -11.94 -1.99
CA LEU A 86 -10.64 -11.98 -1.16
C LEU A 86 -10.13 -10.58 -0.86
N CYS A 87 -10.25 -9.63 -1.80
CA CYS A 87 -9.89 -8.23 -1.56
C CYS A 87 -10.77 -7.62 -0.47
N ASN A 88 -12.10 -7.81 -0.53
CA ASN A 88 -13.02 -7.32 0.50
C ASN A 88 -12.80 -7.99 1.85
N LEU A 89 -12.64 -9.32 1.88
CA LEU A 89 -12.38 -10.08 3.10
C LEU A 89 -11.08 -9.68 3.78
N SER A 90 -10.05 -9.28 3.02
CA SER A 90 -8.76 -8.84 3.55
C SER A 90 -8.83 -7.52 4.34
N MET A 91 -9.95 -6.79 4.29
CA MET A 91 -10.16 -5.59 5.12
C MET A 91 -10.28 -5.92 6.60
N ASN A 92 -10.77 -7.11 6.95
CA ASN A 92 -10.87 -7.60 8.33
C ASN A 92 -9.55 -8.26 8.76
N ASP A 93 -9.04 -7.92 9.95
CA ASP A 93 -7.74 -8.38 10.43
C ASP A 93 -7.68 -9.90 10.69
N ASP A 94 -8.75 -10.49 11.24
CA ASP A 94 -8.80 -11.93 11.48
C ASP A 94 -8.81 -12.72 10.17
N ASN A 95 -9.48 -12.21 9.14
CA ASN A 95 -9.53 -12.82 7.83
C ASN A 95 -8.19 -12.78 7.10
N LYS A 96 -7.34 -11.79 7.36
CA LYS A 96 -5.98 -11.73 6.76
C LYS A 96 -5.18 -12.98 7.09
N ALA A 97 -5.19 -13.41 8.37
CA ALA A 97 -4.48 -14.61 8.79
C ALA A 97 -5.06 -15.87 8.11
N ALA A 98 -6.38 -15.97 7.99
CA ALA A 98 -7.05 -17.09 7.33
C ALA A 98 -6.73 -17.13 5.82
N ILE A 99 -6.73 -15.98 5.12
CA ILE A 99 -6.35 -15.90 3.71
C ILE A 99 -4.92 -16.38 3.50
N VAL A 100 -3.98 -15.97 4.35
CA VAL A 100 -2.59 -16.39 4.27
C VAL A 100 -2.44 -17.88 4.56
N ALA A 101 -3.10 -18.39 5.60
CA ALA A 101 -3.09 -19.81 5.96
C ALA A 101 -3.66 -20.71 4.85
N ALA A 102 -4.66 -20.24 4.10
CA ALA A 102 -5.22 -20.93 2.94
C ALA A 102 -4.33 -20.86 1.66
N GLY A 103 -3.14 -20.25 1.74
CA GLY A 103 -2.26 -20.04 0.59
C GLY A 103 -2.73 -18.93 -0.36
N GLY A 104 -3.46 -17.96 0.15
CA GLY A 104 -4.02 -16.85 -0.64
C GLY A 104 -2.96 -15.94 -1.25
N ILE A 105 -1.79 -15.76 -0.59
CA ILE A 105 -0.71 -14.90 -1.14
C ILE A 105 -0.23 -15.43 -2.49
N ASP A 106 0.08 -16.72 -2.60
CA ASP A 106 0.57 -17.31 -3.86
C ASP A 106 -0.46 -17.16 -4.99
N VAL A 107 -1.74 -17.39 -4.66
CA VAL A 107 -2.85 -17.26 -5.60
C VAL A 107 -3.03 -15.81 -6.06
N LEU A 108 -2.99 -14.85 -5.13
CA LEU A 108 -3.10 -13.42 -5.45
C LEU A 108 -1.91 -12.93 -6.28
N VAL A 109 -0.68 -13.37 -5.98
CA VAL A 109 0.51 -13.06 -6.81
C VAL A 109 0.37 -13.64 -8.21
N SER A 110 -0.15 -14.88 -8.35
CA SER A 110 -0.43 -15.49 -9.66
C SER A 110 -1.50 -14.70 -10.44
N LEU A 111 -2.60 -14.32 -9.81
CA LEU A 111 -3.65 -13.51 -10.43
C LEU A 111 -3.16 -12.10 -10.82
N ALA A 112 -2.30 -11.49 -10.01
CA ALA A 112 -1.68 -10.21 -10.31
C ALA A 112 -0.73 -10.30 -11.52
N ARG A 113 -0.09 -11.46 -11.73
CA ARG A 113 0.82 -11.71 -12.86
C ARG A 113 0.03 -12.04 -14.14
N ASP A 114 -0.82 -13.05 -14.09
CA ASP A 114 -1.35 -13.74 -15.26
C ASP A 114 -2.84 -13.48 -15.50
N GLY A 115 -3.54 -12.87 -14.56
CA GLY A 115 -4.98 -12.62 -14.61
C GLY A 115 -5.41 -11.58 -15.66
N ILE A 116 -6.70 -11.50 -15.89
CA ILE A 116 -7.31 -10.41 -16.66
C ILE A 116 -7.27 -9.10 -15.89
N GLU A 117 -7.61 -7.99 -16.51
CA GLU A 117 -7.48 -6.64 -15.96
C GLU A 117 -8.12 -6.48 -14.55
N GLY A 118 -9.36 -6.97 -14.37
CA GLY A 118 -10.07 -6.91 -13.08
C GLY A 118 -9.40 -7.76 -12.01
N GLN A 119 -8.99 -8.99 -12.34
CA GLN A 119 -8.29 -9.90 -11.45
C GLN A 119 -6.97 -9.28 -10.95
N LYS A 120 -6.18 -8.70 -11.85
CA LYS A 120 -4.91 -8.01 -11.51
C LYS A 120 -5.14 -6.88 -10.54
N ALA A 121 -6.15 -6.06 -10.77
CA ALA A 121 -6.47 -4.92 -9.90
C ALA A 121 -6.91 -5.39 -8.50
N CYS A 122 -7.85 -6.35 -8.42
CA CYS A 122 -8.33 -6.90 -7.15
C CYS A 122 -7.21 -7.63 -6.38
N ALA A 123 -6.39 -8.41 -7.08
CA ALA A 123 -5.27 -9.12 -6.48
C ALA A 123 -4.22 -8.15 -5.91
N ALA A 124 -3.82 -7.13 -6.67
CA ALA A 124 -2.91 -6.11 -6.18
C ALA A 124 -3.49 -5.33 -4.98
N GLY A 125 -4.81 -5.05 -4.99
CA GLY A 125 -5.51 -4.44 -3.87
C GLY A 125 -5.51 -5.30 -2.61
N ALA A 126 -5.79 -6.60 -2.74
CA ALA A 126 -5.71 -7.56 -1.63
C ALA A 126 -4.28 -7.67 -1.07
N LEU A 127 -3.27 -7.80 -1.95
CA LEU A 127 -1.87 -7.81 -1.55
C LEU A 127 -1.46 -6.54 -0.81
N ARG A 128 -1.98 -5.37 -1.22
CA ARG A 128 -1.73 -4.09 -0.53
C ARG A 128 -2.25 -4.10 0.90
N ILE A 129 -3.44 -4.65 1.12
CA ILE A 129 -4.04 -4.74 2.44
C ILE A 129 -3.29 -5.76 3.31
N LEU A 130 -2.96 -6.93 2.77
CA LEU A 130 -2.18 -7.95 3.45
C LEU A 130 -0.78 -7.44 3.83
N ALA A 131 -0.12 -6.64 2.97
CA ALA A 131 1.19 -6.06 3.23
C ALA A 131 1.22 -5.05 4.40
N GLY A 132 0.09 -4.75 5.03
CA GLY A 132 0.02 -4.03 6.30
C GLY A 132 0.69 -4.77 7.47
N ASN A 133 0.83 -6.09 7.39
CA ASN A 133 1.48 -6.94 8.39
C ASN A 133 2.92 -7.29 7.97
N ASP A 134 3.85 -7.32 8.94
CA ASP A 134 5.28 -7.55 8.71
C ASP A 134 5.58 -8.93 8.11
N GLU A 135 4.97 -9.98 8.66
CA GLU A 135 5.17 -11.36 8.21
C GLU A 135 4.60 -11.55 6.80
N HIS A 136 3.47 -10.92 6.50
CA HIS A 136 2.87 -10.98 5.18
C HIS A 136 3.71 -10.24 4.13
N ARG A 137 4.41 -9.15 4.49
CA ARG A 137 5.36 -8.47 3.59
C ARG A 137 6.46 -9.43 3.12
N VAL A 138 7.01 -10.20 4.04
CA VAL A 138 8.05 -11.20 3.73
C VAL A 138 7.46 -12.32 2.85
N ALA A 139 6.27 -12.82 3.17
CA ALA A 139 5.61 -13.86 2.39
C ALA A 139 5.27 -13.40 0.95
N ILE A 140 4.79 -12.16 0.77
CA ILE A 140 4.51 -11.59 -0.56
C ILE A 140 5.80 -11.49 -1.39
N ALA A 141 6.90 -11.06 -0.79
CA ALA A 141 8.20 -10.99 -1.47
C ALA A 141 8.68 -12.40 -1.85
N ALA A 142 8.60 -13.37 -0.93
CA ALA A 142 9.00 -14.77 -1.16
C ALA A 142 8.17 -15.43 -2.28
N ALA A 143 6.90 -15.08 -2.44
CA ALA A 143 6.03 -15.53 -3.54
C ALA A 143 6.35 -14.86 -4.90
N GLY A 144 7.39 -14.01 -4.98
CA GLY A 144 7.74 -13.26 -6.20
C GLY A 144 6.81 -12.08 -6.49
N GLY A 145 6.14 -11.55 -5.46
CA GLY A 145 5.22 -10.43 -5.59
C GLY A 145 5.90 -9.13 -6.01
N ILE A 146 7.18 -8.90 -5.64
CA ILE A 146 7.91 -7.66 -5.97
C ILE A 146 7.98 -7.47 -7.49
N ASP A 147 8.45 -8.47 -8.25
CA ASP A 147 8.58 -8.38 -9.71
C ASP A 147 7.23 -8.12 -10.39
N VAL A 148 6.19 -8.81 -9.93
CA VAL A 148 4.82 -8.66 -10.43
C VAL A 148 4.28 -7.24 -10.18
N LEU A 149 4.48 -6.72 -8.98
CA LEU A 149 4.04 -5.38 -8.61
C LEU A 149 4.80 -4.28 -9.37
N ILE A 150 6.10 -4.45 -9.60
CA ILE A 150 6.89 -3.53 -10.44
C ILE A 150 6.38 -3.55 -11.89
N ALA A 151 6.06 -4.72 -12.44
CA ALA A 151 5.48 -4.83 -13.77
C ALA A 151 4.11 -4.14 -13.85
N LEU A 152 3.22 -4.35 -12.87
CA LEU A 152 1.93 -3.65 -12.79
C LEU A 152 2.07 -2.14 -12.61
N ALA A 153 3.05 -1.69 -11.82
CA ALA A 153 3.34 -0.28 -11.62
C ALA A 153 3.87 0.40 -12.89
N ARG A 154 4.58 -0.34 -13.74
CA ARG A 154 5.12 0.15 -15.01
C ARG A 154 4.06 0.15 -16.13
N ASP A 155 3.44 -0.99 -16.36
CA ASP A 155 2.69 -1.29 -17.58
C ASP A 155 1.18 -1.45 -17.36
N GLY A 156 0.71 -1.46 -16.12
CA GLY A 156 -0.69 -1.67 -15.75
C GLY A 156 -1.62 -0.50 -16.11
N THR A 157 -2.91 -0.73 -15.92
CA THR A 157 -3.91 0.34 -15.95
C THR A 157 -3.72 1.30 -14.79
N GLU A 158 -4.37 2.47 -14.83
CA GLU A 158 -4.29 3.46 -13.75
C GLU A 158 -4.66 2.88 -12.38
N ALA A 159 -5.68 2.00 -12.33
CA ALA A 159 -6.08 1.31 -11.11
C ALA A 159 -4.97 0.35 -10.62
N GLN A 160 -4.44 -0.48 -11.53
CA GLN A 160 -3.39 -1.44 -11.23
C GLN A 160 -2.11 -0.74 -10.76
N LYS A 161 -1.69 0.34 -11.43
CA LYS A 161 -0.55 1.17 -11.04
C LYS A 161 -0.73 1.72 -9.63
N GLY A 162 -1.93 2.22 -9.30
CA GLY A 162 -2.24 2.75 -7.98
C GLY A 162 -2.19 1.69 -6.87
N GLU A 163 -2.75 0.49 -7.11
CA GLU A 163 -2.67 -0.61 -6.15
C GLU A 163 -1.23 -1.13 -6.01
N ALA A 164 -0.51 -1.28 -7.11
CA ALA A 164 0.88 -1.75 -7.11
C ALA A 164 1.81 -0.76 -6.37
N ALA A 165 1.69 0.55 -6.63
CA ALA A 165 2.47 1.56 -5.89
C ALA A 165 2.16 1.54 -4.39
N GLY A 166 0.88 1.37 -4.01
CA GLY A 166 0.47 1.22 -2.63
C GLY A 166 1.00 -0.06 -1.97
N THR A 167 1.08 -1.17 -2.71
CA THR A 167 1.65 -2.43 -2.21
C THR A 167 3.17 -2.30 -2.05
N LEU A 168 3.87 -1.76 -3.06
CA LEU A 168 5.31 -1.49 -3.00
C LEU A 168 5.66 -0.56 -1.83
N ARG A 169 4.84 0.46 -1.56
CA ARG A 169 4.98 1.31 -0.37
C ARG A 169 4.99 0.51 0.93
N ASN A 170 4.05 -0.42 1.08
CA ASN A 170 3.97 -1.23 2.29
C ASN A 170 5.13 -2.24 2.36
N LEU A 171 5.50 -2.87 1.24
CA LEU A 171 6.65 -3.78 1.18
C LEU A 171 7.96 -3.07 1.53
N ALA A 172 8.13 -1.83 1.09
CA ALA A 172 9.31 -1.00 1.34
C ALA A 172 9.52 -0.61 2.81
N MET A 173 8.61 -0.90 3.72
CA MET A 173 8.82 -0.78 5.17
C MET A 173 9.79 -1.86 5.72
N ASN A 174 10.05 -2.92 4.97
CA ASN A 174 11.00 -3.97 5.31
C ASN A 174 12.32 -3.73 4.56
N HIS A 175 13.45 -3.85 5.27
CA HIS A 175 14.80 -3.61 4.71
C HIS A 175 15.10 -4.50 3.50
N ASP A 176 14.90 -5.82 3.63
CA ASP A 176 15.26 -6.78 2.59
C ASP A 176 14.36 -6.61 1.35
N ASN A 177 13.10 -6.31 1.56
CA ASN A 177 12.18 -5.97 0.47
C ASN A 177 12.59 -4.68 -0.24
N SER A 178 13.05 -3.65 0.48
CA SER A 178 13.57 -2.41 -0.11
C SER A 178 14.76 -2.66 -1.01
N VAL A 179 15.70 -3.50 -0.57
CA VAL A 179 16.84 -3.95 -1.38
C VAL A 179 16.39 -4.73 -2.61
N ALA A 180 15.43 -5.65 -2.43
CA ALA A 180 14.88 -6.44 -3.54
C ALA A 180 14.11 -5.57 -4.56
N ILE A 181 13.33 -4.59 -4.11
CA ILE A 181 12.64 -3.62 -4.98
C ILE A 181 13.66 -2.82 -5.80
N ALA A 182 14.75 -2.36 -5.18
CA ALA A 182 15.82 -1.65 -5.89
C ALA A 182 16.49 -2.55 -6.93
N ALA A 183 16.87 -3.78 -6.55
CA ALA A 183 17.51 -4.74 -7.44
C ALA A 183 16.64 -5.14 -8.65
N ALA A 184 15.32 -5.13 -8.50
CA ALA A 184 14.35 -5.41 -9.56
C ALA A 184 13.99 -4.19 -10.45
N GLY A 185 14.69 -3.04 -10.31
CA GLY A 185 14.43 -1.82 -11.08
C GLY A 185 13.15 -1.09 -10.63
N GLY A 186 12.76 -1.25 -9.37
CA GLY A 186 11.58 -0.60 -8.81
C GLY A 186 11.78 0.90 -8.56
N ILE A 187 13.03 1.36 -8.34
CA ILE A 187 13.33 2.77 -8.10
C ILE A 187 12.90 3.62 -9.29
N GLU A 188 13.29 3.26 -10.51
CA GLU A 188 12.98 3.99 -11.74
C GLU A 188 11.47 4.05 -11.97
N VAL A 189 10.78 2.94 -11.73
CA VAL A 189 9.31 2.86 -11.86
C VAL A 189 8.61 3.75 -10.84
N LEU A 190 9.03 3.72 -9.57
CA LEU A 190 8.48 4.57 -8.53
C LEU A 190 8.75 6.06 -8.81
N ILE A 191 9.94 6.41 -9.31
CA ILE A 191 10.26 7.80 -9.72
C ILE A 191 9.37 8.25 -10.89
N ALA A 192 9.13 7.38 -11.88
CA ALA A 192 8.22 7.70 -12.98
C ALA A 192 6.78 7.93 -12.49
N LEU A 193 6.27 7.08 -11.60
CA LEU A 193 4.94 7.27 -10.99
C LEU A 193 4.86 8.51 -10.10
N ALA A 194 5.92 8.82 -9.36
CA ALA A 194 5.98 10.03 -8.53
C ALA A 194 6.00 11.31 -9.37
N ARG A 195 6.54 11.29 -10.59
CA ARG A 195 6.61 12.41 -11.51
C ARG A 195 5.32 12.59 -12.30
N ASP A 196 4.85 11.52 -12.95
CA ASP A 196 3.86 11.58 -14.04
C ASP A 196 2.53 10.91 -13.67
N GLY A 197 2.43 10.28 -12.52
CA GLY A 197 1.25 9.52 -12.09
C GLY A 197 0.07 10.38 -11.64
N THR A 198 -1.06 9.73 -11.38
CA THR A 198 -2.19 10.33 -10.67
C THR A 198 -1.81 10.64 -9.21
N GLU A 199 -2.59 11.47 -8.52
CA GLU A 199 -2.35 11.81 -7.11
C GLU A 199 -2.15 10.57 -6.21
N ARG A 200 -2.95 9.53 -6.43
CA ARG A 200 -2.85 8.27 -5.70
C ARG A 200 -1.52 7.55 -5.98
N GLN A 201 -1.10 7.52 -7.24
CA GLN A 201 0.16 6.92 -7.68
C GLN A 201 1.37 7.71 -7.17
N LYS A 202 1.33 9.03 -7.31
CA LYS A 202 2.37 9.93 -6.77
C LYS A 202 2.55 9.74 -5.27
N GLY A 203 1.44 9.75 -4.51
CA GLY A 203 1.48 9.53 -3.08
C GLY A 203 2.05 8.15 -2.69
N GLY A 204 1.59 7.08 -3.34
CA GLY A 204 2.10 5.73 -3.12
C GLY A 204 3.59 5.61 -3.43
N ALA A 205 4.01 6.13 -4.57
CA ALA A 205 5.40 6.09 -5.03
C ALA A 205 6.34 6.94 -4.17
N ALA A 206 5.94 8.15 -3.79
CA ALA A 206 6.75 9.00 -2.93
C ALA A 206 6.97 8.38 -1.55
N VAL A 207 5.92 7.79 -0.95
CA VAL A 207 6.05 7.08 0.34
C VAL A 207 6.91 5.83 0.19
N ALA A 208 6.78 5.07 -0.91
CA ALA A 208 7.64 3.93 -1.17
C ALA A 208 9.12 4.32 -1.24
N LEU A 209 9.45 5.36 -2.00
CA LEU A 209 10.81 5.90 -2.07
C LEU A 209 11.31 6.40 -0.71
N GLY A 210 10.44 7.09 0.04
CA GLY A 210 10.75 7.54 1.40
C GLY A 210 11.09 6.39 2.34
N ASN A 211 10.27 5.32 2.35
CA ASN A 211 10.51 4.12 3.15
C ASN A 211 11.83 3.43 2.76
N MET A 212 12.08 3.27 1.44
CA MET A 212 13.34 2.69 0.95
C MET A 212 14.57 3.49 1.42
N ILE A 213 14.50 4.82 1.34
CA ILE A 213 15.57 5.71 1.80
C ILE A 213 15.77 5.59 3.31
N GLU A 214 14.69 5.47 4.09
CA GLU A 214 14.77 5.39 5.54
C GLU A 214 15.36 4.05 6.04
N VAL A 215 14.90 2.93 5.46
CA VAL A 215 15.23 1.60 6.00
C VAL A 215 16.44 0.94 5.36
N ALA A 216 16.82 1.33 4.12
CA ALA A 216 17.85 0.65 3.34
C ALA A 216 18.86 1.66 2.73
N SER A 217 19.92 1.99 3.46
CA SER A 217 20.94 2.94 3.00
C SER A 217 21.57 2.56 1.65
N GLY A 218 21.60 1.28 1.29
CA GLY A 218 22.07 0.81 -0.01
C GLY A 218 21.20 1.27 -1.21
N THR A 219 20.01 1.81 -0.98
CA THR A 219 19.13 2.32 -2.05
C THR A 219 19.37 3.79 -2.39
N HIS A 220 20.09 4.53 -1.53
CA HIS A 220 20.27 5.98 -1.66
C HIS A 220 20.92 6.39 -2.99
N GLU A 221 21.97 5.68 -3.38
CA GLU A 221 22.69 5.96 -4.63
C GLU A 221 21.78 5.75 -5.85
N GLY A 222 21.05 4.62 -5.90
CA GLY A 222 20.10 4.34 -6.98
C GLY A 222 18.99 5.39 -7.08
N VAL A 223 18.47 5.88 -5.96
CA VAL A 223 17.46 6.95 -5.97
C VAL A 223 18.05 8.26 -6.52
N VAL A 224 19.28 8.61 -6.16
CA VAL A 224 19.96 9.82 -6.64
C VAL A 224 20.27 9.72 -8.14
N GLU A 225 20.86 8.60 -8.57
CA GLU A 225 21.21 8.34 -9.98
C GLU A 225 19.99 8.33 -10.91
N ALA A 226 18.88 7.78 -10.44
CA ALA A 226 17.61 7.77 -11.18
C ALA A 226 16.88 9.13 -11.20
N GLY A 227 17.47 10.19 -10.59
CA GLY A 227 16.89 11.54 -10.59
C GLY A 227 15.81 11.75 -9.52
N GLY A 228 15.75 10.89 -8.49
CA GLY A 228 14.75 10.95 -7.43
C GLY A 228 14.77 12.25 -6.64
N VAL A 229 15.95 12.85 -6.43
CA VAL A 229 16.08 14.15 -5.74
C VAL A 229 15.27 15.26 -6.46
N ALA A 230 15.36 15.34 -7.78
CA ALA A 230 14.62 16.33 -8.54
C ALA A 230 13.09 16.12 -8.46
N VAL A 231 12.64 14.86 -8.55
CA VAL A 231 11.22 14.51 -8.48
C VAL A 231 10.67 14.77 -7.09
N LEU A 232 11.35 14.33 -6.03
CA LEU A 232 10.93 14.58 -4.64
C LEU A 232 10.90 16.09 -4.33
N SER A 233 11.89 16.86 -4.84
CA SER A 233 11.89 18.33 -4.69
C SER A 233 10.71 18.98 -5.41
N SER A 234 10.36 18.52 -6.60
CA SER A 234 9.18 19.00 -7.34
C SER A 234 7.89 18.73 -6.56
N LEU A 235 7.73 17.53 -5.97
CA LEU A 235 6.55 17.17 -5.19
C LEU A 235 6.34 18.07 -3.96
N THR A 236 7.41 18.53 -3.31
CA THR A 236 7.27 19.45 -2.16
C THR A 236 6.68 20.81 -2.54
N GLN A 237 6.74 21.20 -3.82
CA GLN A 237 6.29 22.49 -4.34
C GLN A 237 5.03 22.39 -5.20
N GLU A 238 4.60 21.18 -5.56
CA GLU A 238 3.47 20.96 -6.46
C GLU A 238 2.14 21.39 -5.78
N ALA A 239 1.43 22.33 -6.41
CA ALA A 239 0.20 22.89 -5.84
C ALA A 239 -0.93 21.86 -5.68
N GLY A 240 -0.98 20.84 -6.56
CA GLY A 240 -1.97 19.75 -6.56
C GLY A 240 -1.60 18.57 -5.65
N ALA A 241 -0.34 18.44 -5.23
CA ALA A 241 0.07 17.33 -4.38
C ALA A 241 -0.53 17.43 -2.99
N SER A 242 -0.98 16.29 -2.44
CA SER A 242 -1.50 16.22 -1.08
C SER A 242 -0.42 16.62 -0.05
N ASP A 243 -0.84 17.14 1.08
CA ASP A 243 0.06 17.50 2.18
C ASP A 243 0.92 16.32 2.63
N LEU A 244 0.34 15.12 2.64
CA LEU A 244 1.05 13.87 2.93
C LEU A 244 2.19 13.63 1.93
N CYS A 245 1.92 13.76 0.64
CA CYS A 245 2.90 13.54 -0.41
C CYS A 245 4.07 14.52 -0.28
N LYS A 246 3.77 15.81 -0.05
CA LYS A 246 4.77 16.86 0.16
C LYS A 246 5.65 16.58 1.37
N LEU A 247 5.02 16.17 2.48
CA LEU A 247 5.71 15.91 3.74
C LEU A 247 6.66 14.72 3.62
N VAL A 248 6.20 13.60 3.04
CA VAL A 248 7.03 12.42 2.85
C VAL A 248 8.20 12.71 1.91
N ALA A 249 7.96 13.46 0.82
CA ALA A 249 9.03 13.89 -0.07
C ALA A 249 10.07 14.75 0.65
N ALA A 250 9.64 15.66 1.55
CA ALA A 250 10.55 16.48 2.35
C ALA A 250 11.37 15.63 3.35
N ILE A 251 10.75 14.67 4.04
CA ILE A 251 11.44 13.75 4.95
C ILE A 251 12.49 12.93 4.18
N ALA A 252 12.12 12.37 3.03
CA ALA A 252 13.02 11.60 2.18
C ALA A 252 14.25 12.41 1.73
N LEU A 253 14.04 13.66 1.31
CA LEU A 253 15.13 14.58 0.92
C LEU A 253 16.06 14.89 2.09
N VAL A 254 15.51 15.09 3.30
CA VAL A 254 16.32 15.29 4.51
C VAL A 254 17.17 14.06 4.81
N HIS A 255 16.60 12.85 4.74
CA HIS A 255 17.35 11.62 4.96
C HIS A 255 18.47 11.43 3.93
N LEU A 256 18.25 11.74 2.65
CA LEU A 256 19.29 11.72 1.62
C LEU A 256 20.39 12.75 1.94
N ALA A 257 20.03 13.98 2.30
CA ALA A 257 21.00 15.02 2.65
C ALA A 257 21.83 14.66 3.89
N CYS A 258 21.28 13.93 4.85
CA CYS A 258 22.02 13.45 6.03
C CYS A 258 23.11 12.41 5.69
N THR A 259 22.94 11.66 4.60
CA THR A 259 23.84 10.57 4.20
C THR A 259 24.77 10.95 3.05
N ARG A 260 24.41 12.00 2.28
CA ARG A 260 25.13 12.48 1.09
C ARG A 260 25.51 13.95 1.29
N ALA A 261 26.78 14.20 1.58
CA ALA A 261 27.31 15.55 1.85
C ALA A 261 27.23 16.50 0.65
N ASP A 262 27.05 15.96 -0.57
CA ASP A 262 26.87 16.72 -1.81
C ASP A 262 25.41 17.17 -2.05
N LEU A 263 24.46 16.70 -1.22
CA LEU A 263 23.06 17.06 -1.30
C LEU A 263 22.66 18.02 -0.18
N ALA A 264 21.73 18.92 -0.50
CA ALA A 264 21.07 19.79 0.48
C ALA A 264 19.56 19.54 0.44
N ALA A 265 18.92 19.49 1.61
CA ALA A 265 17.47 19.24 1.71
C ALA A 265 16.61 20.36 1.10
N GLY A 266 17.16 21.54 0.87
CA GLY A 266 16.45 22.72 0.38
C GLY A 266 15.59 23.40 1.45
N ASP A 267 15.56 24.74 1.41
CA ASP A 267 14.87 25.55 2.43
C ASP A 267 13.34 25.31 2.42
N THR A 268 12.75 25.01 1.28
CA THR A 268 11.32 24.67 1.15
C THR A 268 10.96 23.41 1.94
N CYS A 269 11.79 22.35 1.85
CA CYS A 269 11.59 21.11 2.58
C CYS A 269 11.63 21.34 4.09
N LEU A 270 12.63 22.10 4.54
CA LEU A 270 12.79 22.39 5.95
C LEU A 270 11.67 23.27 6.49
N SER A 271 11.24 24.29 5.73
CA SER A 271 10.09 25.13 6.11
C SER A 271 8.81 24.32 6.21
N LEU A 272 8.60 23.34 5.31
CA LEU A 272 7.45 22.44 5.34
C LEU A 272 7.47 21.56 6.61
N LEU A 273 8.61 20.97 6.96
CA LEU A 273 8.75 20.16 8.18
C LEU A 273 8.56 21.00 9.44
N LEU A 274 9.12 22.21 9.49
CA LEU A 274 8.97 23.13 10.61
C LEU A 274 7.50 23.54 10.81
N SER A 275 6.76 23.78 9.71
CA SER A 275 5.34 24.14 9.79
C SER A 275 4.44 23.03 10.40
N ARG A 276 4.95 21.81 10.48
CA ARG A 276 4.22 20.68 11.09
C ARG A 276 4.43 20.56 12.59
N LEU A 277 5.45 21.23 13.15
CA LEU A 277 5.71 21.16 14.58
C LEU A 277 4.57 21.78 15.41
N ASP A 278 3.91 22.79 14.87
CA ASP A 278 2.79 23.50 15.52
C ASP A 278 1.42 22.85 15.26
N GLN A 279 1.37 21.74 14.49
CA GLN A 279 0.13 21.04 14.20
C GLN A 279 -0.15 19.95 15.24
N PRO A 280 -1.44 19.59 15.48
CA PRO A 280 -1.79 18.44 16.30
C PRO A 280 -1.12 17.17 15.77
N GLU A 281 -0.84 16.20 16.67
CA GLU A 281 -0.29 14.91 16.30
C GLU A 281 -1.36 14.09 15.54
N GLU A 282 -1.26 14.08 14.22
CA GLU A 282 -2.10 13.25 13.36
C GLU A 282 -1.22 12.24 12.62
N GLY A 283 -1.48 10.94 12.81
CA GLY A 283 -0.81 9.86 12.07
C GLY A 283 0.71 9.75 12.26
N GLY A 284 1.28 10.29 13.34
CA GLY A 284 2.72 10.21 13.62
C GLY A 284 3.59 11.23 12.87
N TRP A 285 3.03 12.04 11.98
CA TRP A 285 3.78 12.93 11.08
C TRP A 285 4.56 14.04 11.80
N ARG A 286 4.07 14.53 12.94
CA ARG A 286 4.80 15.49 13.77
C ARG A 286 6.08 14.85 14.30
N ARG A 287 5.99 13.64 14.82
CA ARG A 287 7.13 12.86 15.32
C ARG A 287 8.14 12.58 14.20
N ASP A 288 7.69 12.17 13.01
CA ASP A 288 8.56 11.88 11.88
C ASP A 288 9.26 13.14 11.38
N SER A 289 8.57 14.29 11.36
CA SER A 289 9.16 15.59 11.06
C SER A 289 10.22 15.98 12.07
N ILE A 290 9.96 15.79 13.37
CA ILE A 290 10.93 16.05 14.44
C ILE A 290 12.17 15.15 14.26
N ASN A 291 11.99 13.87 14.02
CA ASN A 291 13.08 12.91 13.83
C ASN A 291 13.95 13.27 12.62
N ALA A 292 13.34 13.63 11.49
CA ALA A 292 14.06 14.06 10.29
C ALA A 292 14.88 15.34 10.58
N LEU A 293 14.29 16.32 11.22
CA LEU A 293 14.95 17.57 11.57
C LEU A 293 16.09 17.38 12.59
N LEU A 294 15.94 16.50 13.59
CA LEU A 294 17.00 16.15 14.55
C LEU A 294 18.16 15.45 13.85
N ARG A 295 17.89 14.52 12.93
CA ARG A 295 18.95 13.87 12.11
C ARG A 295 19.73 14.91 11.31
N LEU A 296 19.04 15.86 10.67
CA LEU A 296 19.69 16.94 9.93
C LEU A 296 20.63 17.76 10.82
N ALA A 297 20.15 18.17 12.00
CA ALA A 297 20.90 18.98 12.94
C ALA A 297 22.20 18.30 13.44
N THR A 298 22.25 16.96 13.40
CA THR A 298 23.37 16.16 13.94
C THR A 298 24.24 15.52 12.88
N SER A 299 23.91 15.65 11.57
CA SER A 299 24.57 14.86 10.51
C SER A 299 25.87 15.48 9.98
N SER A 300 25.88 16.75 9.60
CA SER A 300 27.08 17.43 9.07
C SER A 300 27.06 18.92 9.36
N SER A 301 28.24 19.58 9.26
CA SER A 301 28.33 21.04 9.45
C SER A 301 27.46 21.81 8.44
N ALA A 302 27.42 21.39 7.18
CA ALA A 302 26.59 22.00 6.15
C ALA A 302 25.10 21.88 6.46
N CYS A 303 24.65 20.71 6.91
CA CYS A 303 23.27 20.49 7.37
C CYS A 303 22.94 21.30 8.63
N ALA A 304 23.87 21.37 9.56
CA ALA A 304 23.71 22.20 10.77
C ALA A 304 23.60 23.71 10.43
N GLU A 305 24.39 24.21 9.50
CA GLU A 305 24.29 25.59 9.00
C GLU A 305 22.93 25.85 8.33
N GLN A 306 22.46 24.92 7.50
CA GLN A 306 21.14 25.02 6.87
C GLN A 306 20.03 25.02 7.94
N TRP A 307 20.12 24.14 8.94
CA TRP A 307 19.21 24.09 10.08
C TRP A 307 19.12 25.43 10.83
N HIS A 308 20.28 26.05 11.11
CA HIS A 308 20.32 27.38 11.75
C HIS A 308 19.65 28.45 10.88
N ARG A 309 19.90 28.42 9.55
CA ARG A 309 19.35 29.41 8.62
C ARG A 309 17.84 29.43 8.58
N VAL A 310 17.19 28.25 8.63
CA VAL A 310 15.72 28.14 8.59
C VAL A 310 15.05 28.30 9.97
N GLY A 311 15.80 28.64 11.00
CA GLY A 311 15.24 28.88 12.34
C GLY A 311 14.92 27.62 13.16
N GLY A 312 15.51 26.47 12.79
CA GLY A 312 15.22 25.18 13.40
C GLY A 312 15.52 25.12 14.90
N VAL A 313 16.56 25.82 15.37
CA VAL A 313 16.88 25.92 16.80
C VAL A 313 15.76 26.60 17.59
N ALA A 314 15.21 27.70 17.06
CA ALA A 314 14.12 28.40 17.72
C ALA A 314 12.85 27.55 17.78
N ALA A 315 12.56 26.79 16.72
CA ALA A 315 11.42 25.86 16.66
C ALA A 315 11.53 24.73 17.69
N LEU A 316 12.71 24.10 17.82
CA LEU A 316 12.90 23.06 18.86
C LEU A 316 12.85 23.64 20.29
N GLN A 317 13.34 24.87 20.51
CA GLN A 317 13.23 25.53 21.81
C GLN A 317 11.78 25.87 22.18
N ALA A 318 10.95 26.25 21.19
CA ALA A 318 9.52 26.44 21.38
C ALA A 318 8.84 25.11 21.76
N LEU A 319 9.09 24.05 21.03
CA LEU A 319 8.55 22.71 21.29
C LEU A 319 8.95 22.19 22.69
N ALA A 320 10.21 22.39 23.12
CA ALA A 320 10.67 21.99 24.45
C ALA A 320 9.99 22.74 25.59
N ARG A 321 9.51 23.98 25.34
CA ARG A 321 8.76 24.76 26.33
C ARG A 321 7.29 24.32 26.46
N GLU A 322 6.71 23.79 25.38
CA GLU A 322 5.34 23.26 25.37
C GLU A 322 5.22 21.90 26.07
N THR A 323 6.33 21.15 26.14
CA THR A 323 6.38 19.79 26.70
C THR A 323 6.88 19.77 28.16
N ALA A 324 7.31 20.93 28.70
CA ALA A 324 7.76 21.11 30.06
C ALA A 324 6.65 21.68 30.95
#